data_be60c2f8c97b69a0537c1ccea0b1ca22
#
_entry.id   be60c2f8c97b69a0537c1ccea0b1ca22
#
_cell.length_a   1.000
_cell.length_b   1.000
_cell.length_c   1.000
_cell.angle_alpha   90.00
_cell.angle_beta   90.00
_cell.angle_gamma   90.00
#
_symmetry.space_group_name_H-M   'P 1'
#
loop_
_entity.id
_entity.type
_entity.pdbx_description
1 polymer ?
#
loop_
_entity_poly.entity_id
_entity_poly.type
_entity_poly.pdbx_seq_one_letter_code
_entity_poly.pdbx_strand_id
1 'polypeptide(L)'
;MSRPVTLFTGQWADLPFQVMCQKAQQFGYDGLEIACWGDHFDVVKALEDDRYCAGRWEILSRYGLTSYAISNHLVGQAVCDPIDERYEAILPPAVWGDGDPEGVRPRAADGHITCGASVISNKELVNGRKRTAVGD
;
A
#
# COMPACT_ATOMS: atom_id res chain seq x y z
N MET A 1 -22.53 -13.99 -9.81
CA MET A 1 -21.66 -12.85 -9.38
C MET A 1 -20.43 -12.84 -10.26
N SER A 2 -20.16 -11.73 -10.96
CA SER A 2 -18.90 -11.57 -11.69
C SER A 2 -17.75 -11.34 -10.70
N ARG A 3 -16.55 -11.79 -11.06
CA ARG A 3 -15.35 -11.47 -10.27
C ARG A 3 -14.96 -10.02 -10.54
N PRO A 4 -14.52 -9.24 -9.51
CA PRO A 4 -14.04 -7.89 -9.74
C PRO A 4 -12.74 -7.92 -10.57
N VAL A 5 -12.62 -6.96 -11.48
CA VAL A 5 -11.42 -6.73 -12.27
C VAL A 5 -10.68 -5.55 -11.66
N THR A 6 -9.44 -5.77 -11.25
CA THR A 6 -8.62 -4.77 -10.57
C THR A 6 -7.45 -4.33 -11.42
N LEU A 7 -7.03 -3.07 -11.25
CA LEU A 7 -5.86 -2.49 -11.89
C LEU A 7 -4.74 -2.31 -10.87
N PHE A 8 -3.54 -2.79 -11.18
CA PHE A 8 -2.34 -2.46 -10.42
C PHE A 8 -1.86 -1.06 -10.76
N THR A 9 -1.64 -0.24 -9.74
CA THR A 9 -1.36 1.19 -9.95
C THR A 9 0.12 1.55 -10.09
N GLY A 10 1.04 0.60 -9.93
CA GLY A 10 2.48 0.85 -9.92
C GLY A 10 3.06 1.43 -11.20
N GLN A 11 2.47 1.14 -12.37
CA GLN A 11 2.90 1.69 -13.65
C GLN A 11 2.60 3.19 -13.80
N TRP A 12 1.74 3.74 -12.95
CA TRP A 12 1.32 5.15 -12.95
C TRP A 12 1.62 5.84 -11.62
N ALA A 13 2.66 5.39 -10.91
CA ALA A 13 3.03 5.96 -9.61
C ALA A 13 3.57 7.40 -9.70
N ASP A 14 3.83 7.89 -10.90
CA ASP A 14 4.13 9.28 -11.24
C ASP A 14 2.88 10.18 -11.24
N LEU A 15 1.69 9.60 -11.30
CA LEU A 15 0.43 10.34 -11.24
C LEU A 15 -0.06 10.50 -9.80
N PRO A 16 -0.74 11.61 -9.46
CA PRO A 16 -1.48 11.70 -8.21
C PRO A 16 -2.53 10.60 -8.09
N PHE A 17 -2.71 10.04 -6.88
CA PHE A 17 -3.63 8.93 -6.62
C PHE A 17 -5.06 9.20 -7.10
N GLN A 18 -5.56 10.42 -6.91
CA GLN A 18 -6.89 10.80 -7.37
C GLN A 18 -7.02 10.74 -8.90
N VAL A 19 -5.98 11.14 -9.63
CA VAL A 19 -5.94 11.07 -11.11
C VAL A 19 -5.94 9.61 -11.56
N MET A 20 -5.20 8.76 -10.86
CA MET A 20 -5.18 7.33 -11.15
C MET A 20 -6.56 6.68 -10.92
N CYS A 21 -7.25 7.02 -9.83
CA CYS A 21 -8.61 6.55 -9.58
C CYS A 21 -9.59 6.98 -10.68
N GLN A 22 -9.51 8.23 -11.12
CA GLN A 22 -10.33 8.72 -12.22
C GLN A 22 -10.10 7.91 -13.51
N LYS A 23 -8.85 7.63 -13.85
CA LYS A 23 -8.50 6.82 -15.03
C LYS A 23 -9.01 5.39 -14.91
N ALA A 24 -8.84 4.75 -13.75
CA ALA A 24 -9.32 3.40 -13.52
C ALA A 24 -10.84 3.29 -13.67
N GLN A 25 -11.59 4.27 -13.16
CA GLN A 25 -13.04 4.38 -13.37
C GLN A 25 -13.37 4.49 -14.86
N GLN A 26 -12.69 5.36 -15.59
CA GLN A 26 -12.91 5.55 -17.03
C GLN A 26 -12.61 4.29 -17.84
N PHE A 27 -11.66 3.48 -17.41
CA PHE A 27 -11.32 2.20 -18.04
C PHE A 27 -12.28 1.06 -17.65
N GLY A 28 -13.18 1.28 -16.69
CA GLY A 28 -14.18 0.31 -16.29
C GLY A 28 -13.70 -0.75 -15.30
N TYR A 29 -12.65 -0.44 -14.51
CA TYR A 29 -12.19 -1.33 -13.43
C TYR A 29 -13.11 -1.23 -12.20
N ASP A 30 -13.25 -2.35 -11.49
CA ASP A 30 -14.03 -2.44 -10.25
C ASP A 30 -13.21 -1.99 -9.01
N GLY A 31 -11.89 -2.00 -9.13
CA GLY A 31 -11.01 -1.63 -8.02
C GLY A 31 -9.54 -1.59 -8.38
N LEU A 32 -8.72 -1.40 -7.34
CA LEU A 32 -7.28 -1.24 -7.46
C LEU A 32 -6.51 -2.23 -6.59
N GLU A 33 -5.35 -2.64 -7.08
CA GLU A 33 -4.21 -3.04 -6.27
C GLU A 33 -3.30 -1.81 -6.16
N ILE A 34 -3.17 -1.26 -4.95
CA ILE A 34 -2.53 0.03 -4.73
C ILE A 34 -1.03 -0.16 -4.48
N ALA A 35 -0.20 0.54 -5.23
CA ALA A 35 1.25 0.57 -5.03
C ALA A 35 1.64 1.33 -3.76
N CYS A 36 2.55 0.76 -2.95
CA CYS A 36 3.08 1.39 -1.74
C CYS A 36 4.25 2.34 -2.04
N TRP A 37 4.14 3.13 -3.09
CA TRP A 37 5.09 4.17 -3.47
C TRP A 37 4.43 5.29 -4.28
N GLY A 38 5.17 6.37 -4.53
CA GLY A 38 4.62 7.59 -5.13
C GLY A 38 3.60 8.24 -4.22
N ASP A 39 2.59 8.88 -4.81
CA ASP A 39 1.45 9.43 -4.06
C ASP A 39 0.37 8.37 -3.76
N HIS A 40 0.56 7.12 -4.16
CA HIS A 40 -0.55 6.15 -4.11
C HIS A 40 -0.82 5.66 -2.70
N PHE A 41 0.19 5.14 -2.01
CA PHE A 41 0.06 4.72 -0.61
C PHE A 41 1.38 4.86 0.16
N ASP A 42 1.33 5.57 1.27
CA ASP A 42 2.45 5.77 2.17
C ASP A 42 2.22 4.93 3.44
N VAL A 43 3.04 3.90 3.61
CA VAL A 43 2.93 2.94 4.71
C VAL A 43 3.18 3.60 6.06
N VAL A 44 4.13 4.53 6.14
CA VAL A 44 4.48 5.22 7.39
C VAL A 44 3.32 6.09 7.84
N LYS A 45 2.77 6.91 6.93
CA LYS A 45 1.58 7.72 7.23
C LYS A 45 0.38 6.88 7.63
N ALA A 46 0.20 5.72 7.00
CA ALA A 46 -0.90 4.82 7.32
C ALA A 46 -0.82 4.21 8.72
N LEU A 47 0.39 4.12 9.29
CA LEU A 47 0.60 3.67 10.67
C LEU A 47 0.46 4.78 11.70
N GLU A 48 0.85 6.00 11.32
CA GLU A 48 0.90 7.14 12.23
C GLU A 48 -0.41 7.93 12.30
N ASP A 49 -1.24 7.88 11.24
CA ASP A 49 -2.49 8.65 11.16
C ASP A 49 -3.64 7.81 10.56
N ASP A 50 -4.57 7.40 11.41
CA ASP A 50 -5.78 6.67 10.99
C ASP A 50 -6.60 7.41 9.93
N ARG A 51 -6.55 8.74 9.89
CA ARG A 51 -7.24 9.56 8.90
C ARG A 51 -6.65 9.43 7.50
N TYR A 52 -5.36 9.06 7.39
CA TYR A 52 -4.73 8.88 6.09
C TYR A 52 -5.42 7.79 5.28
N CYS A 53 -5.64 6.62 5.87
CA CYS A 53 -6.35 5.53 5.21
C CYS A 53 -7.81 5.87 4.91
N ALA A 54 -8.50 6.55 5.84
CA ALA A 54 -9.86 7.04 5.61
C ALA A 54 -9.91 7.96 4.38
N GLY A 55 -8.96 8.89 4.25
CA GLY A 55 -8.84 9.77 3.08
C GLY A 55 -8.62 9.02 1.77
N ARG A 56 -7.80 7.94 1.77
CA ARG A 56 -7.63 7.09 0.58
C ARG A 56 -8.93 6.36 0.21
N TRP A 57 -9.67 5.85 1.19
CA TRP A 57 -10.97 5.24 0.96
C TRP A 57 -12.02 6.22 0.45
N GLU A 58 -12.03 7.46 0.92
CA GLU A 58 -12.90 8.51 0.40
C GLU A 58 -12.63 8.79 -1.08
N ILE A 59 -11.35 8.85 -1.49
CA ILE A 59 -10.97 9.03 -2.89
C ILE A 59 -11.48 7.85 -3.73
N LEU A 60 -11.21 6.60 -3.32
CA LEU A 60 -11.70 5.41 -4.02
C LEU A 60 -13.23 5.43 -4.17
N SER A 61 -13.94 5.68 -3.08
CA SER A 61 -15.41 5.69 -3.05
C SER A 61 -16.00 6.73 -3.99
N ARG A 62 -15.36 7.91 -4.11
CA ARG A 62 -15.78 8.98 -5.04
C ARG A 62 -15.81 8.53 -6.49
N TYR A 63 -14.93 7.59 -6.85
CA TYR A 63 -14.85 7.02 -8.20
C TYR A 63 -15.49 5.63 -8.32
N GLY A 64 -16.21 5.17 -7.28
CA GLY A 64 -16.88 3.86 -7.28
C GLY A 64 -15.91 2.68 -7.28
N LEU A 65 -14.68 2.89 -6.81
CA LEU A 65 -13.63 1.88 -6.75
C LEU A 65 -13.47 1.30 -5.35
N THR A 66 -12.91 0.09 -5.29
CA THR A 66 -12.53 -0.57 -4.03
C THR A 66 -11.05 -0.97 -4.10
N SER A 67 -10.33 -0.96 -2.96
CA SER A 67 -9.01 -1.60 -2.88
C SER A 67 -9.17 -3.07 -2.50
N TYR A 68 -8.65 -3.97 -3.32
CA TYR A 68 -8.64 -5.41 -3.08
C TYR A 68 -7.29 -5.92 -2.61
N ALA A 69 -6.23 -5.17 -2.92
CA ALA A 69 -4.86 -5.48 -2.54
C ALA A 69 -4.01 -4.22 -2.46
N ILE A 70 -2.89 -4.33 -1.78
CA ILE A 70 -1.78 -3.39 -1.87
C ILE A 70 -0.53 -4.14 -2.30
N SER A 71 0.37 -3.46 -2.99
CA SER A 71 1.62 -4.02 -3.47
C SER A 71 2.81 -3.27 -2.89
N ASN A 72 3.62 -3.97 -2.11
CA ASN A 72 4.89 -3.48 -1.56
C ASN A 72 6.06 -4.35 -2.04
N HIS A 73 5.98 -4.88 -3.25
CA HIS A 73 6.96 -5.82 -3.77
C HIS A 73 8.36 -5.24 -3.94
N LEU A 74 8.50 -3.92 -4.16
CA LEU A 74 9.81 -3.27 -4.23
C LEU A 74 10.62 -3.43 -2.93
N VAL A 75 9.94 -3.34 -1.78
CA VAL A 75 10.56 -3.60 -0.48
C VAL A 75 10.61 -5.10 -0.20
N GLY A 76 9.52 -5.81 -0.45
CA GLY A 76 9.39 -7.23 -0.14
C GLY A 76 10.42 -8.12 -0.84
N GLN A 77 10.81 -7.81 -2.08
CA GLN A 77 11.82 -8.57 -2.80
C GLN A 77 13.21 -8.50 -2.13
N ALA A 78 13.54 -7.38 -1.47
CA ALA A 78 14.82 -7.22 -0.79
C ALA A 78 15.01 -8.11 0.45
N VAL A 79 13.97 -8.81 0.88
CA VAL A 79 14.07 -9.80 1.97
C VAL A 79 14.89 -11.02 1.55
N CYS A 80 14.73 -11.48 0.32
CA CYS A 80 15.33 -12.74 -0.17
C CYS A 80 16.30 -12.57 -1.32
N ASP A 81 16.21 -11.50 -2.09
CA ASP A 81 17.05 -11.29 -3.27
C ASP A 81 18.51 -10.99 -2.89
N PRO A 82 19.47 -11.25 -3.79
CA PRO A 82 20.82 -10.72 -3.66
C PRO A 82 20.80 -9.18 -3.70
N ILE A 83 21.26 -8.55 -2.62
CA ILE A 83 21.33 -7.09 -2.50
C ILE A 83 22.61 -6.59 -3.15
N ASP A 84 22.47 -5.62 -4.07
CA ASP A 84 23.56 -4.89 -4.71
C ASP A 84 23.19 -3.41 -4.93
N GLU A 85 24.08 -2.64 -5.55
CA GLU A 85 23.91 -1.19 -5.75
C GLU A 85 22.64 -0.78 -6.51
N ARG A 86 22.02 -1.68 -7.27
CA ARG A 86 20.77 -1.40 -8.00
C ARG A 86 19.61 -1.13 -7.05
N TYR A 87 19.67 -1.70 -5.84
CA TYR A 87 18.64 -1.54 -4.82
C TYR A 87 18.60 -0.13 -4.22
N GLU A 88 19.68 0.65 -4.30
CA GLU A 88 19.70 2.04 -3.83
C GLU A 88 18.64 2.91 -4.53
N ALA A 89 18.41 2.68 -5.82
CA ALA A 89 17.41 3.40 -6.60
C ALA A 89 15.97 2.89 -6.41
N ILE A 90 15.80 1.71 -5.82
CA ILE A 90 14.51 1.02 -5.69
C ILE A 90 13.94 1.15 -4.28
N LEU A 91 14.81 1.01 -3.27
CA LEU A 91 14.39 0.95 -1.88
C LEU A 91 14.24 2.36 -1.27
N PRO A 92 13.28 2.54 -0.36
CA PRO A 92 13.25 3.74 0.47
C PRO A 92 14.58 3.90 1.23
N PRO A 93 15.08 5.14 1.43
CA PRO A 93 16.35 5.38 2.13
C PRO A 93 16.42 4.74 3.53
N ALA A 94 15.30 4.69 4.25
CA ALA A 94 15.21 4.04 5.57
C ALA A 94 15.42 2.52 5.51
N VAL A 95 15.10 1.88 4.38
CA VAL A 95 15.32 0.45 4.16
C VAL A 95 16.72 0.20 3.63
N TRP A 96 17.16 0.99 2.66
CA TRP A 96 18.52 0.89 2.08
C TRP A 96 19.60 1.13 3.14
N GLY A 97 19.52 2.25 3.88
CA GLY A 97 20.51 2.62 4.90
C GLY A 97 21.91 2.82 4.29
N ASP A 98 22.84 1.99 4.69
CA ASP A 98 24.23 1.96 4.21
C ASP A 98 24.48 0.94 3.08
N GLY A 99 23.44 0.21 2.67
CA GLY A 99 23.51 -0.79 1.61
C GLY A 99 24.11 -2.15 2.04
N ASP A 100 24.46 -2.31 3.32
CA ASP A 100 24.88 -3.61 3.84
C ASP A 100 23.73 -4.63 3.75
N PRO A 101 23.88 -5.74 3.01
CA PRO A 101 22.82 -6.73 2.84
C PRO A 101 22.23 -7.27 4.15
N GLU A 102 23.07 -7.45 5.17
CA GLU A 102 22.62 -7.94 6.49
C GLU A 102 21.80 -6.91 7.26
N GLY A 103 21.96 -5.61 6.95
CA GLY A 103 21.13 -4.54 7.46
C GLY A 103 19.89 -4.30 6.61
N VAL A 104 19.98 -4.37 5.28
CA VAL A 104 18.87 -4.15 4.35
C VAL A 104 17.77 -5.19 4.54
N ARG A 105 18.10 -6.47 4.61
CA ARG A 105 17.12 -7.57 4.71
C ARG A 105 16.16 -7.44 5.88
N PRO A 106 16.60 -7.26 7.15
CA PRO A 106 15.69 -7.12 8.28
C PRO A 106 14.85 -5.83 8.15
N ARG A 107 15.43 -4.71 7.71
CA ARG A 107 14.67 -3.47 7.49
C ARG A 107 13.60 -3.64 6.41
N ALA A 108 13.88 -4.40 5.34
CA ALA A 108 12.91 -4.73 4.31
C ALA A 108 11.80 -5.65 4.84
N ALA A 109 12.13 -6.64 5.65
CA ALA A 109 11.16 -7.53 6.28
C ALA A 109 10.19 -6.76 7.18
N ASP A 110 10.70 -5.90 8.04
CA ASP A 110 9.89 -5.05 8.93
C ASP A 110 8.97 -4.12 8.13
N GLY A 111 9.47 -3.47 7.10
CA GLY A 111 8.68 -2.60 6.22
C GLY A 111 7.59 -3.35 5.46
N HIS A 112 7.82 -4.60 5.08
CA HIS A 112 6.83 -5.43 4.39
C HIS A 112 5.72 -5.90 5.33
N ILE A 113 6.07 -6.38 6.52
CA ILE A 113 5.11 -6.80 7.56
C ILE A 113 4.25 -5.62 8.00
N THR A 114 4.87 -4.48 8.22
CA THR A 114 4.22 -3.23 8.61
C THR A 114 3.17 -2.79 7.59
N CYS A 115 3.47 -2.91 6.29
CA CYS A 115 2.52 -2.64 5.21
C CYS A 115 1.27 -3.53 5.31
N GLY A 116 1.45 -4.82 5.54
CA GLY A 116 0.35 -5.77 5.72
C GLY A 116 -0.53 -5.42 6.92
N ALA A 117 0.07 -5.07 8.05
CA ALA A 117 -0.64 -4.72 9.28
C ALA A 117 -1.49 -3.45 9.13
N SER A 118 -0.99 -2.41 8.45
CA SER A 118 -1.73 -1.15 8.23
C SER A 118 -3.01 -1.35 7.42
N VAL A 119 -3.01 -2.27 6.46
CA VAL A 119 -4.21 -2.57 5.65
C VAL A 119 -5.24 -3.34 6.45
N ILE A 120 -4.82 -4.28 7.28
CA ILE A 120 -5.73 -5.10 8.09
C ILE A 120 -6.41 -4.25 9.15
N SER A 121 -5.68 -3.40 9.87
CA SER A 121 -6.23 -2.53 10.92
C SER A 121 -7.26 -1.54 10.37
N ASN A 122 -7.04 -1.00 9.18
CA ASN A 122 -7.95 -0.04 8.55
C ASN A 122 -9.17 -0.69 7.88
N LYS A 123 -9.10 -1.96 7.48
CA LYS A 123 -10.26 -2.69 6.94
C LYS A 123 -11.36 -2.87 7.99
N GLU A 124 -11.02 -2.97 9.25
CA GLU A 124 -12.00 -3.04 10.35
C GLU A 124 -12.70 -1.70 10.59
N LEU A 125 -12.00 -0.57 10.42
CA LEU A 125 -12.57 0.78 10.56
C LEU A 125 -13.57 1.10 9.44
N VAL A 126 -13.28 0.72 8.21
CA VAL A 126 -14.14 1.01 7.04
C VAL A 126 -15.40 0.15 7.01
N ASN A 127 -15.37 -1.08 7.54
CA ASN A 127 -16.53 -1.97 7.59
C ASN A 127 -17.50 -1.66 8.75
N GLY A 128 -17.32 -0.56 9.47
CA GLY A 128 -18.26 -0.09 10.51
C GLY A 128 -18.44 -1.04 11.71
N ARG A 129 -17.59 -2.05 11.85
CA ARG A 129 -17.58 -2.90 13.03
C ARG A 129 -16.79 -2.21 14.15
N LYS A 130 -17.46 -1.33 14.88
CA LYS A 130 -17.01 -1.04 16.25
C LYS A 130 -16.91 -2.39 16.97
N ARG A 131 -15.69 -2.80 17.35
CA ARG A 131 -15.54 -3.78 18.43
C ARG A 131 -16.24 -3.17 19.64
N THR A 132 -17.45 -3.64 19.95
CA THR A 132 -17.97 -3.48 21.29
C THR A 132 -16.97 -4.17 22.19
N ALA A 133 -16.35 -3.40 23.08
CA ALA A 133 -15.57 -3.97 24.17
C ALA A 133 -16.49 -4.97 24.87
N VAL A 134 -16.08 -6.23 24.88
CA VAL A 134 -16.70 -7.24 25.77
C VAL A 134 -16.27 -6.80 27.16
N GLY A 135 -17.18 -6.13 27.84
CA GLY A 135 -17.05 -5.89 29.26
C GLY A 135 -17.19 -7.20 29.99
N ASP A 136 -16.36 -7.36 30.98
CA ASP A 136 -16.39 -8.42 31.99
C ASP A 136 -17.76 -8.62 32.65
#